data_80d8bbb402a78a7b39b2774c565f30c7
#
_entry.id   80d8bbb402a78a7b39b2774c565f30c7
#
_cell.length_a   1.000
_cell.length_b   1.000
_cell.length_c   1.000
_cell.angle_alpha   90.00
_cell.angle_beta   90.00
_cell.angle_gamma   90.00
#
_symmetry.space_group_name_H-M   'P 1'
#
loop_
_entity.id
_entity.type
_entity.pdbx_description
1 polymer ?
#
loop_
_entity_poly.entity_id
_entity_poly.type
_entity_poly.pdbx_seq_one_letter_code
_entity_poly.pdbx_strand_id
1 'polypeptide(L)'
;MRYEAALSQMSFEEQARLQSALDHYIRSLTSSKMSYELTLRPIRKSDNAALAAVIRTVSAEHGLSSDKGYSVADPTLEFLYDVYSQPRSQYWVIENNGKIVGGGGYAPLRGRDDVCELQKMYFLPEARGKGLAKTIAKMVMEHAQHQGFKQCYLETTQCLKTAIKLYEKLGFEHLDAPWGDTGHDACEVVMAKTL
;
A
#
# COMPACT_ATOMS: atom_id res chain seq x y z
N MET A 1 5.14 5.65 -36.90
CA MET A 1 4.37 5.51 -35.61
C MET A 1 3.70 6.84 -35.26
N ARG A 2 2.68 6.87 -34.35
CA ARG A 2 1.86 8.10 -34.11
C ARG A 2 2.66 9.32 -33.65
N TYR A 3 3.75 9.14 -32.87
CA TYR A 3 4.56 10.27 -32.37
C TYR A 3 5.44 10.89 -33.45
N GLU A 4 5.95 10.12 -34.40
CA GLU A 4 6.71 10.66 -35.54
C GLU A 4 5.84 11.54 -36.43
N ALA A 5 4.59 11.12 -36.66
CA ALA A 5 3.62 11.92 -37.41
C ALA A 5 3.24 13.22 -36.67
N ALA A 6 3.20 13.20 -35.33
CA ALA A 6 2.96 14.42 -34.54
C ALA A 6 4.16 15.36 -34.59
N LEU A 7 5.38 14.88 -34.48
CA LEU A 7 6.61 15.69 -34.57
C LEU A 7 6.75 16.33 -35.97
N SER A 8 6.39 15.61 -37.03
CA SER A 8 6.48 16.15 -38.38
C SER A 8 5.50 17.30 -38.67
N GLN A 9 4.49 17.50 -37.84
CA GLN A 9 3.55 18.66 -37.94
C GLN A 9 4.04 19.89 -37.17
N MET A 10 5.13 19.74 -36.39
CA MET A 10 5.71 20.85 -35.62
C MET A 10 6.80 21.56 -36.42
N SER A 11 6.89 22.87 -36.27
CA SER A 11 8.03 23.65 -36.76
C SER A 11 9.33 23.24 -36.03
N PHE A 12 10.48 23.56 -36.65
CA PHE A 12 11.78 23.30 -36.02
C PHE A 12 11.92 23.96 -34.63
N GLU A 13 11.36 25.16 -34.49
CA GLU A 13 11.38 25.92 -33.23
C GLU A 13 10.52 25.25 -32.13
N GLU A 14 9.36 24.71 -32.48
CA GLU A 14 8.49 23.96 -31.57
C GLU A 14 9.11 22.63 -31.15
N GLN A 15 9.73 21.93 -32.09
CA GLN A 15 10.48 20.69 -31.78
C GLN A 15 11.64 20.96 -30.81
N ALA A 16 12.40 22.04 -31.05
CA ALA A 16 13.50 22.43 -30.16
C ALA A 16 13.03 22.82 -28.76
N ARG A 17 11.90 23.53 -28.64
CA ARG A 17 11.27 23.84 -27.33
C ARG A 17 10.79 22.60 -26.61
N LEU A 18 10.15 21.68 -27.31
CA LEU A 18 9.71 20.41 -26.75
C LEU A 18 10.90 19.58 -26.24
N GLN A 19 11.97 19.49 -27.06
CA GLN A 19 13.19 18.78 -26.67
C GLN A 19 13.82 19.39 -25.41
N SER A 20 13.94 20.72 -25.37
CA SER A 20 14.50 21.42 -24.20
C SER A 20 13.65 21.20 -22.94
N ALA A 21 12.32 21.22 -23.08
CA ALA A 21 11.41 20.97 -21.97
C ALA A 21 11.51 19.51 -21.44
N LEU A 22 11.60 18.54 -22.35
CA LEU A 22 11.81 17.13 -22.02
C LEU A 22 13.15 16.90 -21.33
N ASP A 23 14.23 17.50 -21.84
CA ASP A 23 15.57 17.42 -21.23
C ASP A 23 15.59 18.06 -19.84
N HIS A 24 14.89 19.18 -19.65
CA HIS A 24 14.73 19.79 -18.33
C HIS A 24 13.94 18.88 -17.38
N TYR A 25 12.83 18.31 -17.86
CA TYR A 25 12.01 17.37 -17.09
C TYR A 25 12.82 16.13 -16.68
N ILE A 26 13.56 15.52 -17.63
CA ILE A 26 14.43 14.36 -17.36
C ILE A 26 15.51 14.71 -16.34
N ARG A 27 16.17 15.88 -16.48
CA ARG A 27 17.18 16.34 -15.49
C ARG A 27 16.55 16.57 -14.11
N SER A 28 15.36 17.16 -14.04
CA SER A 28 14.63 17.36 -12.79
C SER A 28 14.24 16.04 -12.13
N LEU A 29 13.79 15.05 -12.91
CA LEU A 29 13.53 13.69 -12.43
C LEU A 29 14.82 13.02 -11.93
N THR A 30 15.94 13.18 -12.63
CA THR A 30 17.23 12.58 -12.24
C THR A 30 17.79 13.25 -10.99
N SER A 31 17.66 14.58 -10.86
CA SER A 31 18.05 15.32 -9.66
C SER A 31 17.17 14.98 -8.45
N SER A 32 15.88 14.74 -8.66
CA SER A 32 14.96 14.23 -7.63
C SER A 32 15.27 12.79 -7.24
N LYS A 33 15.79 11.97 -8.17
CA LYS A 33 16.22 10.58 -7.91
C LYS A 33 17.40 10.46 -6.95
N MET A 34 18.24 11.48 -6.83
CA MET A 34 19.39 11.42 -5.93
C MET A 34 19.04 11.46 -4.44
N SER A 35 17.79 11.69 -4.02
CA SER A 35 17.47 11.76 -2.60
C SER A 35 16.61 10.61 -2.04
N TYR A 36 15.80 9.90 -2.84
CA TYR A 36 15.00 8.77 -2.33
C TYR A 36 14.55 7.84 -3.48
N GLU A 37 15.25 6.75 -3.70
CA GLU A 37 14.79 5.69 -4.61
C GLU A 37 13.77 4.79 -3.90
N LEU A 38 12.54 5.32 -3.68
CA LEU A 38 11.45 4.52 -3.17
C LEU A 38 10.87 3.66 -4.29
N THR A 39 11.12 2.39 -4.22
CA THR A 39 10.60 1.39 -5.16
C THR A 39 9.42 0.65 -4.53
N LEU A 40 8.33 0.53 -5.26
CA LEU A 40 7.17 -0.26 -4.89
C LEU A 40 7.18 -1.55 -5.71
N ARG A 41 7.19 -2.71 -5.04
CA ARG A 41 7.24 -4.01 -5.69
C ARG A 41 6.49 -5.09 -4.90
N PRO A 42 6.10 -6.21 -5.53
CA PRO A 42 5.58 -7.36 -4.81
C PRO A 42 6.56 -7.87 -3.74
N ILE A 43 6.01 -8.43 -2.66
CA ILE A 43 6.78 -9.07 -1.59
C ILE A 43 7.60 -10.25 -2.13
N ARG A 44 8.78 -10.45 -1.56
CA ARG A 44 9.64 -11.62 -1.78
C ARG A 44 9.86 -12.36 -0.44
N LYS A 45 10.23 -13.61 -0.51
CA LYS A 45 10.49 -14.42 0.70
C LYS A 45 11.61 -13.82 1.57
N SER A 46 12.60 -13.19 0.95
CA SER A 46 13.69 -12.50 1.65
C SER A 46 13.24 -11.27 2.45
N ASP A 47 12.04 -10.75 2.21
CA ASP A 47 11.54 -9.54 2.86
C ASP A 47 10.89 -9.81 4.23
N ASN A 48 10.55 -11.08 4.53
CA ASN A 48 9.78 -11.45 5.73
C ASN A 48 10.33 -10.81 7.01
N ALA A 49 11.60 -11.03 7.32
CA ALA A 49 12.21 -10.52 8.54
C ALA A 49 12.24 -8.99 8.61
N ALA A 50 12.60 -8.34 7.49
CA ALA A 50 12.66 -6.88 7.42
C ALA A 50 11.25 -6.25 7.55
N LEU A 51 10.25 -6.84 6.89
CA LEU A 51 8.87 -6.38 6.97
C LEU A 51 8.26 -6.60 8.35
N ALA A 52 8.52 -7.75 8.99
CA ALA A 52 8.12 -8.00 10.37
C ALA A 52 8.73 -6.97 11.33
N ALA A 53 9.99 -6.60 11.14
CA ALA A 53 10.64 -5.55 11.92
C ALA A 53 9.97 -4.18 11.72
N VAL A 54 9.60 -3.80 10.49
CA VAL A 54 8.84 -2.58 10.20
C VAL A 54 7.51 -2.57 10.94
N ILE A 55 6.74 -3.66 10.86
CA ILE A 55 5.43 -3.78 11.51
C ILE A 55 5.57 -3.62 13.03
N ARG A 56 6.55 -4.30 13.66
CA ARG A 56 6.81 -4.19 15.09
C ARG A 56 7.21 -2.78 15.50
N THR A 57 8.11 -2.15 14.74
CA THR A 57 8.58 -0.78 15.01
C THR A 57 7.41 0.21 14.98
N VAL A 58 6.62 0.18 13.92
CA VAL A 58 5.48 1.10 13.77
C VAL A 58 4.39 0.81 14.79
N SER A 59 4.12 -0.46 15.10
CA SER A 59 3.16 -0.83 16.16
C SER A 59 3.59 -0.28 17.51
N ALA A 60 4.87 -0.40 17.88
CA ALA A 60 5.41 0.13 19.11
C ALA A 60 5.30 1.66 19.21
N GLU A 61 5.50 2.40 18.10
CA GLU A 61 5.31 3.87 18.06
C GLU A 61 3.89 4.30 18.48
N HIS A 62 2.90 3.43 18.24
CA HIS A 62 1.49 3.70 18.55
C HIS A 62 0.98 2.96 19.79
N GLY A 63 1.88 2.31 20.56
CA GLY A 63 1.51 1.54 21.75
C GLY A 63 0.68 0.29 21.45
N LEU A 64 0.76 -0.24 20.24
CA LEU A 64 0.08 -1.46 19.80
C LEU A 64 0.97 -2.66 20.15
N SER A 65 0.70 -3.30 21.27
CA SER A 65 1.49 -4.42 21.79
C SER A 65 0.88 -5.77 21.40
N SER A 66 1.72 -6.81 21.42
CA SER A 66 1.31 -8.17 21.03
C SER A 66 0.36 -8.85 22.02
N ASP A 67 0.28 -8.39 23.25
CA ASP A 67 -0.61 -8.90 24.30
C ASP A 67 -2.08 -8.46 24.13
N LYS A 68 -2.36 -7.52 23.20
CA LYS A 68 -3.69 -6.94 22.98
C LYS A 68 -4.36 -7.36 21.66
N GLY A 69 -3.89 -8.41 20.99
CA GLY A 69 -4.55 -8.93 19.78
C GLY A 69 -4.45 -8.02 18.54
N TYR A 70 -3.47 -7.10 18.49
CA TYR A 70 -3.19 -6.30 17.28
C TYR A 70 -2.39 -7.12 16.25
N SER A 71 -2.31 -6.63 15.02
CA SER A 71 -1.58 -7.27 13.91
C SER A 71 -0.13 -7.66 14.24
N VAL A 72 0.50 -7.04 15.25
CA VAL A 72 1.83 -7.38 15.73
C VAL A 72 1.86 -8.73 16.47
N ALA A 73 0.71 -9.21 16.95
CA ALA A 73 0.55 -10.52 17.59
C ALA A 73 0.33 -11.66 16.61
N ASP A 74 0.13 -11.36 15.33
CA ASP A 74 -0.15 -12.35 14.30
C ASP A 74 1.01 -13.37 14.20
N PRO A 75 0.77 -14.66 14.42
CA PRO A 75 1.80 -15.69 14.36
C PRO A 75 2.40 -15.86 12.97
N THR A 76 1.71 -15.37 11.92
CA THR A 76 2.20 -15.41 10.53
C THR A 76 3.16 -14.29 10.19
N LEU A 77 3.47 -13.38 11.13
CA LEU A 77 4.31 -12.21 10.88
C LEU A 77 5.70 -12.53 10.32
N GLU A 78 6.25 -13.69 10.66
CA GLU A 78 7.54 -14.17 10.12
C GLU A 78 7.41 -14.86 8.75
N PHE A 79 6.18 -15.11 8.26
CA PHE A 79 5.88 -15.88 7.05
C PHE A 79 4.98 -15.12 6.08
N LEU A 80 5.06 -13.78 6.06
CA LEU A 80 4.16 -12.93 5.28
C LEU A 80 4.20 -13.25 3.78
N TYR A 81 5.36 -13.62 3.23
CA TYR A 81 5.45 -14.07 1.85
C TYR A 81 4.53 -15.28 1.59
N ASP A 82 4.55 -16.28 2.47
CA ASP A 82 3.75 -17.49 2.30
C ASP A 82 2.24 -17.19 2.42
N VAL A 83 1.85 -16.25 3.30
CA VAL A 83 0.47 -15.76 3.43
C VAL A 83 0.00 -15.08 2.15
N TYR A 84 0.78 -14.12 1.64
CA TYR A 84 0.37 -13.31 0.50
C TYR A 84 0.73 -13.92 -0.87
N SER A 85 1.35 -15.09 -0.90
CA SER A 85 1.50 -15.94 -2.09
C SER A 85 0.29 -16.86 -2.33
N GLN A 86 -0.68 -16.88 -1.42
CA GLN A 86 -1.91 -17.66 -1.60
C GLN A 86 -2.79 -17.07 -2.70
N PRO A 87 -3.64 -17.88 -3.34
CA PRO A 87 -4.60 -17.38 -4.35
C PRO A 87 -5.42 -16.21 -3.82
N ARG A 88 -5.65 -15.23 -4.68
CA ARG A 88 -6.43 -14.02 -4.40
C ARG A 88 -5.86 -13.16 -3.26
N SER A 89 -4.57 -13.27 -2.99
CA SER A 89 -3.83 -12.47 -2.00
C SER A 89 -2.67 -11.76 -2.68
N GLN A 90 -2.28 -10.60 -2.18
CA GLN A 90 -1.11 -9.88 -2.67
C GLN A 90 -0.61 -8.89 -1.61
N TYR A 91 0.70 -8.73 -1.55
CA TYR A 91 1.35 -7.69 -0.72
C TYR A 91 2.41 -6.96 -1.52
N TRP A 92 2.48 -5.65 -1.33
CA TRP A 92 3.53 -4.81 -1.89
C TRP A 92 4.39 -4.23 -0.79
N VAL A 93 5.69 -4.25 -1.00
CA VAL A 93 6.68 -3.62 -0.13
C VAL A 93 7.18 -2.33 -0.74
N ILE A 94 7.55 -1.39 0.12
CA ILE A 94 8.27 -0.18 -0.24
C ILE A 94 9.72 -0.35 0.17
N GLU A 95 10.59 -0.24 -0.80
CA GLU A 95 12.04 -0.33 -0.62
C GLU A 95 12.68 1.04 -0.83
N ASN A 96 13.58 1.43 0.06
CA ASN A 96 14.40 2.63 -0.04
C ASN A 96 15.87 2.21 -0.02
N ASN A 97 16.55 2.30 -1.17
CA ASN A 97 17.96 1.91 -1.31
C ASN A 97 18.26 0.51 -0.73
N GLY A 98 17.45 -0.48 -1.09
CA GLY A 98 17.60 -1.87 -0.62
C GLY A 98 17.02 -2.17 0.78
N LYS A 99 16.55 -1.15 1.51
CA LYS A 99 15.93 -1.32 2.84
C LYS A 99 14.41 -1.29 2.73
N ILE A 100 13.72 -2.28 3.30
CA ILE A 100 12.26 -2.25 3.40
C ILE A 100 11.84 -1.20 4.42
N VAL A 101 10.99 -0.25 4.00
CA VAL A 101 10.54 0.88 4.82
C VAL A 101 9.02 0.93 5.00
N GLY A 102 8.31 -0.01 4.42
CA GLY A 102 6.86 -0.11 4.56
C GLY A 102 6.24 -1.09 3.59
N GLY A 103 4.92 -1.16 3.64
CA GLY A 103 4.14 -1.98 2.73
C GLY A 103 2.67 -2.04 3.11
N GLY A 104 1.93 -2.82 2.35
CA GLY A 104 0.52 -3.10 2.55
C GLY A 104 0.03 -4.12 1.53
N GLY A 105 -1.02 -4.82 1.86
CA GLY A 105 -1.57 -5.85 1.00
C GLY A 105 -3.01 -6.19 1.33
N TYR A 106 -3.48 -7.28 0.74
CA TYR A 106 -4.81 -7.81 1.02
C TYR A 106 -4.83 -9.33 0.91
N ALA A 107 -5.81 -9.91 1.55
CA ALA A 107 -6.16 -11.33 1.45
C ALA A 107 -7.70 -11.48 1.47
N PRO A 108 -8.26 -12.64 1.09
CA PRO A 108 -9.68 -12.92 1.30
C PRO A 108 -10.07 -12.76 2.77
N LEU A 109 -11.19 -12.09 3.03
CA LEU A 109 -11.75 -12.03 4.38
C LEU A 109 -12.30 -13.41 4.76
N ARG A 110 -11.83 -13.96 5.88
CA ARG A 110 -12.28 -15.27 6.34
C ARG A 110 -13.80 -15.28 6.55
N GLY A 111 -14.48 -16.24 5.93
CA GLY A 111 -15.94 -16.38 5.99
C GLY A 111 -16.73 -15.55 4.98
N ARG A 112 -16.06 -14.81 4.08
CA ARG A 112 -16.70 -13.99 3.05
C ARG A 112 -15.94 -14.04 1.71
N ASP A 113 -16.40 -14.82 0.75
CA ASP A 113 -15.72 -15.07 -0.54
C ASP A 113 -15.69 -13.85 -1.47
N ASP A 114 -16.62 -12.93 -1.30
CA ASP A 114 -16.78 -11.71 -2.11
C ASP A 114 -16.06 -10.48 -1.51
N VAL A 115 -15.43 -10.62 -0.35
CA VAL A 115 -14.77 -9.53 0.38
C VAL A 115 -13.28 -9.81 0.52
N CYS A 116 -12.45 -8.82 0.22
CA CYS A 116 -11.05 -8.82 0.63
C CYS A 116 -10.82 -7.94 1.86
N GLU A 117 -9.80 -8.25 2.63
CA GLU A 117 -9.37 -7.41 3.75
C GLU A 117 -8.06 -6.71 3.39
N LEU A 118 -8.05 -5.37 3.46
CA LEU A 118 -6.83 -4.56 3.38
C LEU A 118 -6.04 -4.72 4.68
N GLN A 119 -4.83 -5.24 4.57
CA GLN A 119 -4.07 -5.71 5.72
C GLN A 119 -2.68 -5.09 5.81
N LYS A 120 -2.17 -4.96 7.03
CA LYS A 120 -0.77 -4.68 7.37
C LYS A 120 -0.16 -3.49 6.62
N MET A 121 -0.89 -2.37 6.62
CA MET A 121 -0.44 -1.07 6.06
C MET A 121 0.45 -0.33 7.05
N TYR A 122 1.76 -0.58 7.01
CA TYR A 122 2.74 0.00 7.92
C TYR A 122 3.86 0.71 7.17
N PHE A 123 4.27 1.90 7.67
CA PHE A 123 5.29 2.74 7.03
C PHE A 123 6.21 3.37 8.08
N LEU A 124 7.51 3.18 7.92
CA LEU A 124 8.51 3.90 8.71
C LEU A 124 8.43 5.42 8.43
N PRO A 125 8.89 6.29 9.34
CA PRO A 125 8.80 7.74 9.19
C PRO A 125 9.31 8.27 7.84
N GLU A 126 10.41 7.71 7.32
CA GLU A 126 11.01 8.10 6.04
C GLU A 126 10.12 7.80 4.82
N ALA A 127 9.14 6.92 4.95
CA ALA A 127 8.16 6.60 3.89
C ALA A 127 6.84 7.38 4.02
N ARG A 128 6.62 8.06 5.14
CA ARG A 128 5.36 8.79 5.41
C ARG A 128 5.30 10.13 4.68
N GLY A 129 4.10 10.68 4.51
CA GLY A 129 3.88 11.99 3.89
C GLY A 129 4.08 12.06 2.38
N LYS A 130 4.44 10.94 1.73
CA LYS A 130 4.76 10.85 0.29
C LYS A 130 3.63 10.26 -0.56
N GLY A 131 2.44 10.09 0.00
CA GLY A 131 1.27 9.54 -0.70
C GLY A 131 1.28 8.03 -0.89
N LEU A 132 2.32 7.31 -0.42
CA LEU A 132 2.51 5.86 -0.65
C LEU A 132 1.37 5.01 -0.09
N ALA A 133 0.83 5.34 1.08
CA ALA A 133 -0.32 4.65 1.66
C ALA A 133 -1.55 4.75 0.74
N LYS A 134 -1.81 5.93 0.17
CA LYS A 134 -2.87 6.13 -0.81
C LYS A 134 -2.64 5.31 -2.08
N THR A 135 -1.39 5.27 -2.56
CA THR A 135 -1.02 4.50 -3.74
C THR A 135 -1.25 3.00 -3.52
N ILE A 136 -0.74 2.43 -2.41
CA ILE A 136 -0.94 1.01 -2.08
C ILE A 136 -2.42 0.68 -1.92
N ALA A 137 -3.19 1.50 -1.18
CA ALA A 137 -4.61 1.25 -0.99
C ALA A 137 -5.38 1.22 -2.32
N LYS A 138 -5.05 2.11 -3.27
CA LYS A 138 -5.64 2.07 -4.62
C LYS A 138 -5.24 0.83 -5.38
N MET A 139 -3.96 0.45 -5.38
CA MET A 139 -3.47 -0.79 -6.02
C MET A 139 -4.16 -2.03 -5.44
N VAL A 140 -4.34 -2.08 -4.12
CA VAL A 140 -5.10 -3.14 -3.45
C VAL A 140 -6.51 -3.23 -4.00
N MET A 141 -7.24 -2.10 -4.03
CA MET A 141 -8.62 -2.08 -4.51
C MET A 141 -8.74 -2.50 -5.97
N GLU A 142 -7.89 -1.96 -6.85
CA GLU A 142 -7.86 -2.30 -8.26
C GLU A 142 -7.53 -3.77 -8.49
N HIS A 143 -6.49 -4.28 -7.81
CA HIS A 143 -6.09 -5.69 -7.95
C HIS A 143 -7.14 -6.63 -7.37
N ALA A 144 -7.71 -6.33 -6.20
CA ALA A 144 -8.78 -7.12 -5.58
C ALA A 144 -10.03 -7.19 -6.48
N GLN A 145 -10.41 -6.06 -7.10
CA GLN A 145 -11.53 -6.04 -8.05
C GLN A 145 -11.27 -6.96 -9.25
N HIS A 146 -10.05 -6.97 -9.81
CA HIS A 146 -9.65 -7.90 -10.88
C HIS A 146 -9.67 -9.37 -10.42
N GLN A 147 -9.46 -9.65 -9.13
CA GLN A 147 -9.57 -10.98 -8.53
C GLN A 147 -11.02 -11.37 -8.20
N GLY A 148 -11.99 -10.53 -8.57
CA GLY A 148 -13.42 -10.81 -8.44
C GLY A 148 -14.03 -10.46 -7.09
N PHE A 149 -13.31 -9.77 -6.21
CA PHE A 149 -13.90 -9.22 -4.98
C PHE A 149 -14.87 -8.08 -5.30
N LYS A 150 -15.90 -7.97 -4.50
CA LYS A 150 -16.95 -6.93 -4.60
C LYS A 150 -16.78 -5.83 -3.57
N GLN A 151 -16.14 -6.15 -2.46
CA GLN A 151 -15.94 -5.24 -1.34
C GLN A 151 -14.51 -5.38 -0.80
N CYS A 152 -13.98 -4.26 -0.30
CA CYS A 152 -12.75 -4.19 0.46
C CYS A 152 -13.09 -3.78 1.89
N TYR A 153 -12.68 -4.57 2.85
CA TYR A 153 -12.86 -4.39 4.29
C TYR A 153 -11.53 -4.05 4.94
N LEU A 154 -11.55 -3.39 6.06
CA LEU A 154 -10.38 -3.17 6.90
C LEU A 154 -10.76 -3.01 8.37
N GLU A 155 -9.82 -3.34 9.23
CA GLU A 155 -9.84 -3.06 10.66
C GLU A 155 -8.66 -2.18 11.04
N THR A 156 -8.92 -1.25 11.95
CA THR A 156 -7.91 -0.34 12.48
C THR A 156 -8.26 0.11 13.89
N THR A 157 -7.41 0.92 14.51
CA THR A 157 -7.61 1.41 15.87
C THR A 157 -7.78 2.92 15.89
N GLN A 158 -8.54 3.43 16.85
CA GLN A 158 -8.84 4.86 17.01
C GLN A 158 -7.58 5.74 17.16
N CYS A 159 -6.48 5.20 17.64
CA CYS A 159 -5.22 5.94 17.76
C CYS A 159 -4.61 6.29 16.40
N LEU A 160 -4.90 5.53 15.33
CA LEU A 160 -4.38 5.74 13.97
C LEU A 160 -5.22 6.74 13.16
N LYS A 161 -5.48 7.92 13.71
CA LYS A 161 -6.35 8.96 13.12
C LYS A 161 -5.99 9.33 11.68
N THR A 162 -4.71 9.31 11.34
CA THR A 162 -4.25 9.63 9.97
C THR A 162 -4.65 8.54 8.98
N ALA A 163 -4.60 7.27 9.39
CA ALA A 163 -5.04 6.15 8.56
C ALA A 163 -6.55 6.18 8.35
N ILE A 164 -7.34 6.40 9.41
CA ILE A 164 -8.80 6.53 9.32
C ILE A 164 -9.19 7.62 8.32
N LYS A 165 -8.61 8.83 8.45
CA LYS A 165 -8.86 9.93 7.49
C LYS A 165 -8.45 9.59 6.05
N LEU A 166 -7.43 8.76 5.85
CA LEU A 166 -7.06 8.28 4.52
C LEU A 166 -8.14 7.36 3.96
N TYR A 167 -8.62 6.42 4.75
CA TYR A 167 -9.65 5.46 4.32
C TYR A 167 -10.98 6.15 4.02
N GLU A 168 -11.40 7.11 4.85
CA GLU A 168 -12.58 7.96 4.58
C GLU A 168 -12.44 8.71 3.24
N LYS A 169 -11.28 9.34 2.97
CA LYS A 169 -11.00 10.02 1.70
C LYS A 169 -10.94 9.07 0.49
N LEU A 170 -10.70 7.78 0.71
CA LEU A 170 -10.76 6.75 -0.32
C LEU A 170 -12.16 6.19 -0.51
N GLY A 171 -13.13 6.64 0.29
CA GLY A 171 -14.54 6.25 0.20
C GLY A 171 -14.88 4.97 0.97
N PHE A 172 -14.07 4.63 1.98
CA PHE A 172 -14.47 3.63 2.96
C PHE A 172 -15.48 4.24 3.93
N GLU A 173 -16.50 3.47 4.27
CA GLU A 173 -17.55 3.82 5.22
C GLU A 173 -17.37 3.02 6.51
N HIS A 174 -17.66 3.66 7.65
CA HIS A 174 -17.64 3.00 8.94
C HIS A 174 -18.76 1.97 9.04
N LEU A 175 -18.48 0.85 9.68
CA LEU A 175 -19.43 -0.20 9.97
C LEU A 175 -19.78 -0.24 11.46
N ASP A 176 -20.98 -0.69 11.79
CA ASP A 176 -21.43 -0.84 13.17
C ASP A 176 -20.86 -2.07 13.87
N ALA A 177 -20.41 -3.06 13.09
CA ALA A 177 -19.88 -4.32 13.63
C ALA A 177 -18.83 -4.92 12.68
N PRO A 178 -17.85 -5.67 13.19
CA PRO A 178 -16.84 -6.34 12.39
C PRO A 178 -17.45 -7.43 11.49
N TRP A 179 -16.81 -7.66 10.36
CA TRP A 179 -17.15 -8.73 9.42
C TRP A 179 -16.16 -9.89 9.53
N GLY A 180 -16.65 -11.11 9.36
CA GLY A 180 -15.84 -12.31 9.32
C GLY A 180 -15.18 -12.65 10.67
N ASP A 181 -14.10 -13.43 10.57
CA ASP A 181 -13.30 -13.89 11.72
C ASP A 181 -11.84 -13.52 11.47
N THR A 182 -11.47 -12.30 11.80
CA THR A 182 -10.12 -11.74 11.57
C THR A 182 -9.15 -12.06 12.71
N GLY A 183 -9.67 -12.33 13.91
CA GLY A 183 -8.86 -12.50 15.14
C GLY A 183 -8.27 -11.19 15.67
N HIS A 184 -8.75 -10.01 15.19
CA HIS A 184 -8.31 -8.69 15.61
C HIS A 184 -9.25 -8.07 16.65
N ASP A 185 -9.47 -8.72 17.77
CA ASP A 185 -10.45 -8.32 18.81
C ASP A 185 -10.18 -6.95 19.43
N ALA A 186 -9.00 -6.37 19.22
CA ALA A 186 -8.60 -5.07 19.75
C ALA A 186 -8.80 -3.90 18.76
N CYS A 187 -9.28 -4.16 17.54
CA CYS A 187 -9.54 -3.11 16.56
C CYS A 187 -10.94 -2.53 16.75
N GLU A 188 -11.00 -1.26 17.17
CA GLU A 188 -12.28 -0.59 17.47
C GLU A 188 -12.93 0.07 16.25
N VAL A 189 -12.22 0.19 15.14
CA VAL A 189 -12.70 0.85 13.92
C VAL A 189 -12.70 -0.15 12.78
N VAL A 190 -13.89 -0.40 12.26
CA VAL A 190 -14.13 -1.29 11.12
C VAL A 190 -14.72 -0.49 9.97
N MET A 191 -14.19 -0.69 8.76
CA MET A 191 -14.64 0.07 7.60
C MET A 191 -14.70 -0.84 6.37
N ALA A 192 -15.59 -0.52 5.44
CA ALA A 192 -15.70 -1.21 4.16
C ALA A 192 -15.96 -0.26 3.01
N LYS A 193 -15.67 -0.74 1.80
CA LYS A 193 -15.92 -0.04 0.55
C LYS A 193 -16.30 -1.03 -0.54
N THR A 194 -17.30 -0.69 -1.35
CA THR A 194 -17.61 -1.37 -2.61
C THR A 194 -16.52 -1.06 -3.66
N LEU A 195 -16.04 -2.11 -4.36
CA LEU A 195 -14.99 -2.05 -5.38
C LEU A 195 -15.54 -1.84 -6.79
#